data_616b1e927060a88996e34f446e5ef10e
#
_entry.id   616b1e927060a88996e34f446e5ef10e
#
_cell.length_a   1.000
_cell.length_b   1.000
_cell.length_c   1.000
_cell.angle_alpha   90.00
_cell.angle_beta   90.00
_cell.angle_gamma   90.00
#
_symmetry.space_group_name_H-M   'P 1'
#
loop_
_entity.id
_entity.type
_entity.pdbx_description
1 polymer ?
#
loop_
_entity_poly.entity_id
_entity_poly.type
_entity_poly.pdbx_seq_one_letter_code
_entity_poly.pdbx_strand_id
1 'polypeptide(L)'
;MDSLACKSHLDETLARLRALYSREAADRVFALFDIPGPAIARFRAAHPEGFCSYPDPAERIAFWGELLQERSIIEDDSVPSAYLSEFDQGLYGSLIGGDVQFMCHENGWISSMVAPILADWSEFDALQAKGPVTVHPWFERYLHQLDIFRAGAEGKFGISHFILIDGLNFVFELVGATKTYESLFDAPDMVRRAVGLGFEVNLMVQRTFFERTRRLRGGTFSNMVQWIPGTIVSESVDPFHMTSVDYFEVWGRENIERMFGSFDGGVLHLHGNGRHLLEAVCTIRGLKAIWMGDDRGFPLAFDILDDLRRRAGDTPLVVQTEYRAFADRLDSRALAGGVFYHVTGAPDIDTANRCMEKVRAYRV
;
A
#
# COMPACT_ATOMS: atom_id res chain seq x y z
N MET A 1 -7.60 -18.52 7.97
CA MET A 1 -7.75 -17.78 9.24
C MET A 1 -9.20 -17.32 9.31
N ASP A 2 -9.91 -17.60 10.40
CA ASP A 2 -11.38 -17.40 10.50
C ASP A 2 -11.77 -16.31 11.50
N SER A 3 -10.90 -15.97 12.45
CA SER A 3 -11.11 -14.94 13.46
C SER A 3 -9.83 -14.19 13.77
N LEU A 4 -9.96 -12.98 14.31
CA LEU A 4 -8.86 -12.12 14.76
C LEU A 4 -9.18 -11.61 16.17
N ALA A 5 -8.29 -11.86 17.13
CA ALA A 5 -8.48 -11.41 18.51
C ALA A 5 -8.57 -9.88 18.65
N CYS A 6 -7.88 -9.14 17.77
CA CYS A 6 -7.89 -7.67 17.75
C CYS A 6 -9.10 -7.06 17.01
N LYS A 7 -10.15 -7.84 16.67
CA LYS A 7 -11.34 -7.31 15.98
C LYS A 7 -12.60 -8.06 16.37
N SER A 8 -13.44 -7.45 17.24
CA SER A 8 -14.67 -8.05 17.75
C SER A 8 -15.78 -8.16 16.69
N HIS A 9 -15.92 -7.19 15.78
CA HIS A 9 -16.96 -7.13 14.76
C HIS A 9 -16.45 -7.54 13.37
N LEU A 10 -15.57 -8.57 13.32
CA LEU A 10 -14.89 -8.97 12.10
C LEU A 10 -15.85 -9.31 10.95
N ASP A 11 -16.91 -10.09 11.23
CA ASP A 11 -17.85 -10.56 10.20
C ASP A 11 -18.59 -9.42 9.53
N GLU A 12 -19.06 -8.45 10.33
CA GLU A 12 -19.72 -7.25 9.83
C GLU A 12 -18.75 -6.40 8.99
N THR A 13 -17.54 -6.15 9.51
CA THR A 13 -16.51 -5.39 8.80
C THR A 13 -16.16 -6.03 7.45
N LEU A 14 -15.94 -7.35 7.42
CA LEU A 14 -15.64 -8.07 6.17
C LEU A 14 -16.81 -8.03 5.17
N ALA A 15 -18.05 -8.14 5.65
CA ALA A 15 -19.23 -8.03 4.78
C ALA A 15 -19.34 -6.62 4.15
N ARG A 16 -19.09 -5.57 4.94
CA ARG A 16 -19.07 -4.18 4.46
C ARG A 16 -17.96 -3.96 3.43
N LEU A 17 -16.72 -4.36 3.71
CA LEU A 17 -15.60 -4.22 2.79
C LEU A 17 -15.79 -5.06 1.51
N ARG A 18 -16.36 -6.26 1.64
CA ARG A 18 -16.71 -7.07 0.46
C ARG A 18 -17.68 -6.34 -0.45
N ALA A 19 -18.74 -5.76 0.10
CA ALA A 19 -19.70 -4.99 -0.68
C ALA A 19 -19.06 -3.76 -1.35
N LEU A 20 -18.13 -3.06 -0.67
CA LEU A 20 -17.39 -1.94 -1.24
C LEU A 20 -16.58 -2.39 -2.48
N TYR A 21 -15.73 -3.40 -2.32
CA TYR A 21 -14.82 -3.83 -3.40
C TYR A 21 -15.49 -4.71 -4.48
N SER A 22 -16.71 -5.18 -4.22
CA SER A 22 -17.59 -5.74 -5.27
C SER A 22 -18.43 -4.66 -5.98
N ARG A 23 -18.26 -3.37 -5.64
CA ARG A 23 -18.99 -2.22 -6.21
C ARG A 23 -20.50 -2.26 -5.95
N GLU A 24 -20.92 -2.91 -4.86
CA GLU A 24 -22.31 -3.10 -4.44
C GLU A 24 -22.73 -2.14 -3.31
N ALA A 25 -21.91 -1.14 -3.03
CA ALA A 25 -22.10 -0.25 -1.88
C ALA A 25 -22.02 1.24 -2.26
N ALA A 26 -22.49 1.60 -3.46
CA ALA A 26 -22.50 2.98 -3.92
C ALA A 26 -23.36 3.91 -3.04
N ASP A 27 -24.30 3.35 -2.27
CA ASP A 27 -25.18 4.05 -1.33
C ASP A 27 -24.62 4.18 0.09
N ARG A 28 -23.44 3.62 0.38
CA ARG A 28 -22.85 3.53 1.73
C ARG A 28 -21.49 4.17 1.80
N VAL A 29 -21.11 4.58 3.02
CA VAL A 29 -19.77 5.10 3.34
C VAL A 29 -19.06 4.17 4.30
N PHE A 30 -17.72 4.21 4.27
CA PHE A 30 -16.83 3.38 5.08
C PHE A 30 -15.78 4.26 5.72
N ALA A 31 -15.39 3.96 6.96
CA ALA A 31 -14.39 4.78 7.63
C ALA A 31 -13.47 3.95 8.54
N LEU A 32 -12.21 4.36 8.63
CA LEU A 32 -11.32 4.03 9.73
C LEU A 32 -10.91 5.33 10.43
N PHE A 33 -10.62 5.23 11.73
CA PHE A 33 -10.13 6.36 12.53
C PHE A 33 -8.70 6.11 12.97
N ASP A 34 -7.79 6.98 12.53
CA ASP A 34 -6.42 6.94 13.01
C ASP A 34 -6.27 7.75 14.30
N ILE A 35 -6.19 7.03 15.42
CA ILE A 35 -6.04 7.61 16.75
C ILE A 35 -4.71 7.10 17.31
N PRO A 36 -3.72 8.00 17.51
CA PRO A 36 -2.44 7.61 18.07
C PRO A 36 -2.58 7.06 19.49
N GLY A 37 -2.00 5.87 19.72
CA GLY A 37 -2.01 5.20 21.01
C GLY A 37 -0.64 5.27 21.73
N PRO A 38 -0.59 4.81 23.00
CA PRO A 38 0.64 4.76 23.81
C PRO A 38 1.77 3.95 23.18
N ALA A 39 1.48 2.93 22.35
CA ALA A 39 2.49 2.12 21.67
C ALA A 39 3.42 2.98 20.79
N ILE A 40 2.86 3.95 20.08
CA ILE A 40 3.66 4.88 19.25
C ILE A 40 4.57 5.74 20.12
N ALA A 41 4.07 6.24 21.26
CA ALA A 41 4.89 7.03 22.19
C ALA A 41 6.03 6.21 22.79
N ARG A 42 5.80 4.95 23.16
CA ARG A 42 6.83 4.02 23.62
C ARG A 42 7.87 3.75 22.54
N PHE A 43 7.42 3.49 21.31
CA PHE A 43 8.30 3.28 20.16
C PHE A 43 9.24 4.48 19.95
N ARG A 44 8.71 5.71 19.92
CA ARG A 44 9.51 6.93 19.78
C ARG A 44 10.52 7.11 20.90
N ALA A 45 10.15 6.79 22.14
CA ALA A 45 11.06 6.88 23.29
C ALA A 45 12.19 5.85 23.21
N ALA A 46 11.93 4.67 22.65
CA ALA A 46 12.93 3.62 22.46
C ALA A 46 13.88 3.90 21.29
N HIS A 47 13.39 4.62 20.26
CA HIS A 47 14.13 4.89 19.01
C HIS A 47 14.18 6.38 18.66
N PRO A 48 14.79 7.25 19.50
CA PRO A 48 14.80 8.70 19.27
C PRO A 48 15.56 9.11 18.01
N GLU A 49 16.54 8.32 17.59
CA GLU A 49 17.34 8.53 16.37
C GLU A 49 16.76 7.80 15.14
N GLY A 50 15.66 7.07 15.31
CA GLY A 50 15.11 6.19 14.26
C GLY A 50 15.95 4.94 14.00
N PHE A 51 15.72 4.30 12.86
CA PHE A 51 16.47 3.11 12.43
C PHE A 51 17.42 3.45 11.28
N CYS A 52 18.71 3.16 11.48
CA CYS A 52 19.76 3.31 10.48
C CYS A 52 20.21 1.98 9.86
N SER A 53 19.64 0.86 10.32
CA SER A 53 19.97 -0.50 9.87
C SER A 53 18.69 -1.36 9.86
N TYR A 54 18.83 -2.58 9.34
CA TYR A 54 17.72 -3.54 9.35
C TYR A 54 17.21 -3.77 10.78
N PRO A 55 15.92 -3.51 11.04
CA PRO A 55 15.34 -3.63 12.37
C PRO A 55 15.12 -5.09 12.77
N ASP A 56 15.12 -5.37 14.10
CA ASP A 56 14.83 -6.70 14.62
C ASP A 56 13.34 -7.08 14.35
N PRO A 57 13.05 -8.13 13.59
CA PRO A 57 11.68 -8.54 13.31
C PRO A 57 10.88 -8.92 14.56
N ALA A 58 11.51 -9.42 15.60
CA ALA A 58 10.84 -9.77 16.86
C ALA A 58 10.37 -8.51 17.61
N GLU A 59 11.20 -7.47 17.66
CA GLU A 59 10.82 -6.16 18.20
C GLU A 59 9.67 -5.55 17.40
N ARG A 60 9.76 -5.62 16.07
CA ARG A 60 8.75 -5.04 15.19
C ARG A 60 7.38 -5.71 15.32
N ILE A 61 7.33 -7.03 15.36
CA ILE A 61 6.04 -7.72 15.52
C ILE A 61 5.44 -7.52 16.91
N ALA A 62 6.28 -7.32 17.94
CA ALA A 62 5.83 -6.94 19.28
C ALA A 62 5.19 -5.54 19.27
N PHE A 63 5.85 -4.55 18.65
CA PHE A 63 5.29 -3.21 18.46
C PHE A 63 3.93 -3.25 17.74
N TRP A 64 3.82 -3.97 16.63
CA TRP A 64 2.56 -4.12 15.92
C TRP A 64 1.48 -4.78 16.78
N GLY A 65 1.86 -5.80 17.58
CA GLY A 65 0.95 -6.46 18.50
C GLY A 65 0.36 -5.51 19.54
N GLU A 66 1.18 -4.65 20.14
CA GLU A 66 0.73 -3.62 21.09
C GLU A 66 -0.17 -2.58 20.42
N LEU A 67 0.27 -2.02 19.30
CA LEU A 67 -0.47 -1.00 18.56
C LEU A 67 -1.86 -1.50 18.13
N LEU A 68 -1.94 -2.71 17.57
CA LEU A 68 -3.19 -3.27 17.08
C LEU A 68 -4.11 -3.71 18.25
N GLN A 69 -3.54 -4.12 19.39
CA GLN A 69 -4.32 -4.39 20.60
C GLN A 69 -4.92 -3.10 21.18
N GLU A 70 -4.16 -2.00 21.23
CA GLU A 70 -4.69 -0.69 21.67
C GLU A 70 -5.85 -0.21 20.77
N ARG A 71 -5.78 -0.48 19.45
CA ARG A 71 -6.81 -0.12 18.48
C ARG A 71 -8.03 -1.07 18.48
N SER A 72 -7.95 -2.21 19.16
CA SER A 72 -8.99 -3.27 19.07
C SER A 72 -10.37 -2.84 19.54
N ILE A 73 -10.45 -1.76 20.35
CA ILE A 73 -11.69 -1.17 20.88
C ILE A 73 -12.31 -0.10 19.96
N ILE A 74 -11.66 0.22 18.83
CA ILE A 74 -12.21 1.13 17.81
C ILE A 74 -13.13 0.31 16.89
N GLU A 75 -14.41 0.65 16.87
CA GLU A 75 -15.44 -0.06 16.11
C GLU A 75 -15.57 0.42 14.65
N ASP A 76 -14.46 0.68 13.99
CA ASP A 76 -14.42 1.16 12.62
C ASP A 76 -14.38 0.03 11.56
N ASP A 77 -14.29 0.40 10.26
CA ASP A 77 -14.21 -0.55 9.16
C ASP A 77 -12.77 -1.05 8.90
N SER A 78 -11.80 -0.77 9.80
CA SER A 78 -10.45 -1.30 9.67
C SER A 78 -10.39 -2.80 9.96
N VAL A 79 -9.45 -3.50 9.31
CA VAL A 79 -9.11 -4.87 9.62
C VAL A 79 -7.65 -4.90 10.08
N PRO A 80 -7.38 -5.26 11.36
CA PRO A 80 -6.06 -5.14 11.94
C PRO A 80 -5.03 -5.98 11.20
N SER A 81 -3.95 -5.34 10.76
CA SER A 81 -2.80 -6.01 10.14
C SER A 81 -1.50 -5.30 10.46
N ALA A 82 -0.45 -6.08 10.72
CA ALA A 82 0.91 -5.58 10.78
C ALA A 82 1.40 -5.29 9.36
N TYR A 83 1.92 -4.10 9.12
CA TYR A 83 2.53 -3.76 7.85
C TYR A 83 3.98 -4.22 7.80
N LEU A 84 4.32 -5.01 6.80
CA LEU A 84 5.66 -5.54 6.59
C LEU A 84 6.54 -4.47 5.92
N SER A 85 6.72 -3.34 6.62
CA SER A 85 7.38 -2.15 6.11
C SER A 85 8.90 -2.17 6.22
N GLU A 86 9.47 -3.10 6.98
CA GLU A 86 10.90 -3.10 7.33
C GLU A 86 11.81 -3.25 6.12
N PHE A 87 11.34 -3.91 5.09
CA PHE A 87 12.01 -3.91 3.81
C PHE A 87 11.43 -2.86 2.87
N ASP A 88 10.10 -2.71 2.90
CA ASP A 88 9.37 -1.81 2.01
C ASP A 88 9.94 -1.88 0.58
N GLN A 89 10.13 -0.75 -0.05
CA GLN A 89 10.62 -0.67 -1.42
C GLN A 89 12.06 -1.21 -1.60
N GLY A 90 12.92 -1.06 -0.59
CA GLY A 90 14.34 -1.44 -0.66
C GLY A 90 14.60 -2.93 -0.85
N LEU A 91 13.63 -3.82 -0.58
CA LEU A 91 13.83 -5.25 -0.79
C LEU A 91 14.11 -5.57 -2.26
N TYR A 92 13.32 -5.03 -3.19
CA TYR A 92 13.42 -5.40 -4.60
C TYR A 92 14.80 -5.05 -5.18
N GLY A 93 15.27 -3.83 -4.96
CA GLY A 93 16.60 -3.41 -5.38
C GLY A 93 17.72 -4.15 -4.63
N SER A 94 17.51 -4.50 -3.34
CA SER A 94 18.51 -5.25 -2.59
C SER A 94 18.79 -6.63 -3.18
N LEU A 95 17.76 -7.29 -3.71
CA LEU A 95 17.87 -8.62 -4.30
C LEU A 95 18.73 -8.66 -5.59
N ILE A 96 18.96 -7.52 -6.19
CA ILE A 96 19.83 -7.37 -7.36
C ILE A 96 21.15 -6.65 -7.01
N GLY A 97 21.43 -6.45 -5.72
CA GLY A 97 22.72 -5.96 -5.22
C GLY A 97 22.72 -4.49 -4.82
N GLY A 98 21.56 -3.86 -4.67
CA GLY A 98 21.43 -2.50 -4.16
C GLY A 98 21.78 -2.39 -2.67
N ASP A 99 22.31 -1.25 -2.28
CA ASP A 99 22.59 -0.92 -0.89
C ASP A 99 21.33 -0.32 -0.23
N VAL A 100 20.80 -1.02 0.78
CA VAL A 100 19.54 -0.66 1.42
C VAL A 100 19.75 0.44 2.44
N GLN A 101 19.00 1.52 2.30
CA GLN A 101 18.92 2.62 3.26
C GLN A 101 17.60 2.55 4.02
N PHE A 102 17.65 2.52 5.35
CA PHE A 102 16.48 2.48 6.21
C PHE A 102 16.10 3.87 6.70
N MET A 103 14.79 4.13 6.75
CA MET A 103 14.22 5.38 7.22
C MET A 103 13.15 5.08 8.26
N CYS A 104 13.26 5.66 9.45
CA CYS A 104 12.25 5.57 10.49
C CYS A 104 11.38 6.82 10.51
N HIS A 105 10.07 6.64 10.51
CA HIS A 105 9.10 7.71 10.62
C HIS A 105 8.60 7.85 12.06
N GLU A 106 8.18 9.06 12.44
CA GLU A 106 7.73 9.38 13.80
C GLU A 106 6.55 8.54 14.30
N ASN A 107 5.73 8.00 13.41
CA ASN A 107 4.59 7.16 13.76
C ASN A 107 4.93 5.68 13.98
N GLY A 108 6.23 5.33 13.97
CA GLY A 108 6.71 3.96 14.12
C GLY A 108 6.77 3.17 12.82
N TRP A 109 6.46 3.78 11.69
CA TRP A 109 6.70 3.19 10.38
C TRP A 109 8.18 3.23 10.04
N ILE A 110 8.63 2.17 9.40
CA ILE A 110 9.97 2.07 8.82
C ILE A 110 9.76 1.85 7.34
N SER A 111 10.52 2.57 6.53
CA SER A 111 10.61 2.28 5.10
C SER A 111 12.06 2.13 4.69
N SER A 112 12.30 1.59 3.52
CA SER A 112 13.63 1.47 2.95
C SER A 112 13.62 1.76 1.46
N MET A 113 14.79 2.14 0.94
CA MET A 113 15.03 2.34 -0.48
C MET A 113 16.45 1.92 -0.81
N VAL A 114 16.77 1.78 -2.09
CA VAL A 114 18.14 1.64 -2.56
C VAL A 114 18.57 2.86 -3.36
N ALA A 115 19.85 3.20 -3.28
CA ALA A 115 20.45 4.15 -4.19
C ALA A 115 20.57 3.53 -5.60
N PRO A 116 20.65 4.33 -6.68
CA PRO A 116 20.85 3.82 -8.02
C PRO A 116 22.04 2.85 -8.11
N ILE A 117 21.77 1.65 -8.64
CA ILE A 117 22.68 0.50 -8.56
C ILE A 117 23.75 0.56 -9.67
N LEU A 118 23.37 1.09 -10.84
CA LEU A 118 24.22 1.13 -12.02
C LEU A 118 24.64 2.57 -12.33
N ALA A 119 25.92 2.77 -12.58
CA ALA A 119 26.41 4.05 -13.11
C ALA A 119 26.05 4.20 -14.60
N ASP A 120 26.01 3.09 -15.33
CA ASP A 120 25.71 3.06 -16.76
C ASP A 120 25.04 1.75 -17.21
N TRP A 121 24.28 1.80 -18.32
CA TRP A 121 23.64 0.63 -18.93
C TRP A 121 24.61 -0.46 -19.37
N SER A 122 25.88 -0.16 -19.62
CA SER A 122 26.91 -1.16 -19.96
C SER A 122 27.13 -2.20 -18.83
N GLU A 123 26.74 -1.89 -17.61
CA GLU A 123 26.85 -2.82 -16.46
C GLU A 123 25.61 -3.74 -16.33
N PHE A 124 24.54 -3.48 -17.07
CA PHE A 124 23.26 -4.17 -16.90
C PHE A 124 23.34 -5.68 -17.22
N ASP A 125 24.07 -6.07 -18.26
CA ASP A 125 24.23 -7.48 -18.61
C ASP A 125 24.95 -8.26 -17.51
N ALA A 126 25.96 -7.66 -16.89
CA ALA A 126 26.67 -8.26 -15.76
C ALA A 126 25.78 -8.37 -14.51
N LEU A 127 24.93 -7.37 -14.28
CA LEU A 127 23.94 -7.43 -13.21
C LEU A 127 22.94 -8.58 -13.43
N GLN A 128 22.36 -8.67 -14.61
CA GLN A 128 21.37 -9.68 -14.98
C GLN A 128 21.94 -11.11 -14.89
N ALA A 129 23.23 -11.28 -15.11
CA ALA A 129 23.93 -12.57 -15.07
C ALA A 129 24.27 -13.07 -13.66
N LYS A 130 24.02 -12.30 -12.59
CA LYS A 130 24.42 -12.66 -11.21
C LYS A 130 23.73 -13.90 -10.62
N GLY A 131 22.74 -14.45 -11.30
CA GLY A 131 22.05 -15.66 -10.88
C GLY A 131 20.75 -15.42 -10.11
N PRO A 132 20.15 -16.47 -9.53
CA PRO A 132 18.83 -16.37 -8.92
C PRO A 132 18.84 -15.48 -7.66
N VAL A 133 17.94 -14.52 -7.59
CA VAL A 133 17.75 -13.64 -6.42
C VAL A 133 17.35 -14.41 -5.15
N THR A 134 16.84 -15.62 -5.29
CA THR A 134 16.42 -16.50 -4.19
C THR A 134 17.57 -17.03 -3.31
N VAL A 135 18.81 -16.88 -3.74
CA VAL A 135 20.01 -17.21 -2.93
C VAL A 135 20.67 -15.97 -2.34
N HIS A 136 20.08 -14.81 -2.50
CA HIS A 136 20.62 -13.55 -1.99
C HIS A 136 20.39 -13.43 -0.46
N PRO A 137 21.37 -12.92 0.34
CA PRO A 137 21.21 -12.80 1.79
C PRO A 137 19.99 -11.98 2.23
N TRP A 138 19.60 -10.95 1.45
CA TRP A 138 18.38 -10.19 1.73
C TRP A 138 17.10 -11.02 1.54
N PHE A 139 17.08 -11.98 0.64
CA PHE A 139 15.96 -12.89 0.51
C PHE A 139 15.83 -13.81 1.72
N GLU A 140 16.94 -14.32 2.26
CA GLU A 140 16.93 -15.11 3.51
C GLU A 140 16.41 -14.27 4.69
N ARG A 141 16.82 -13.02 4.82
CA ARG A 141 16.28 -12.09 5.84
C ARG A 141 14.78 -11.89 5.68
N TYR A 142 14.31 -11.70 4.44
CA TYR A 142 12.89 -11.57 4.13
C TYR A 142 12.10 -12.81 4.55
N LEU A 143 12.58 -14.01 4.23
CA LEU A 143 11.94 -15.27 4.66
C LEU A 143 11.88 -15.39 6.18
N HIS A 144 12.97 -15.07 6.85
CA HIS A 144 13.05 -15.07 8.30
C HIS A 144 12.05 -14.09 8.95
N GLN A 145 11.95 -12.88 8.43
CA GLN A 145 10.99 -11.88 8.88
C GLN A 145 9.53 -12.38 8.68
N LEU A 146 9.22 -12.96 7.52
CA LEU A 146 7.90 -13.54 7.28
C LEU A 146 7.53 -14.61 8.30
N ASP A 147 8.47 -15.49 8.67
CA ASP A 147 8.23 -16.54 9.65
C ASP A 147 7.97 -15.98 11.05
N ILE A 148 8.73 -14.96 11.48
CA ILE A 148 8.55 -14.26 12.77
C ILE A 148 7.20 -13.53 12.79
N PHE A 149 6.89 -12.77 11.75
CA PHE A 149 5.63 -12.03 11.65
C PHE A 149 4.43 -12.97 11.64
N ARG A 150 4.50 -14.07 10.89
CA ARG A 150 3.46 -15.09 10.85
C ARG A 150 3.20 -15.70 12.24
N ALA A 151 4.25 -16.05 12.97
CA ALA A 151 4.13 -16.61 14.31
C ALA A 151 3.55 -15.60 15.31
N GLY A 152 4.02 -14.36 15.29
CA GLY A 152 3.55 -13.30 16.19
C GLY A 152 2.13 -12.81 15.92
N ALA A 153 1.69 -12.85 14.67
CA ALA A 153 0.36 -12.42 14.24
C ALA A 153 -0.73 -13.48 14.37
N GLU A 154 -0.36 -14.76 14.55
CA GLU A 154 -1.30 -15.88 14.48
C GLU A 154 -2.50 -15.72 15.44
N GLY A 155 -3.72 -15.76 14.89
CA GLY A 155 -4.97 -15.63 15.65
C GLY A 155 -5.29 -14.22 16.18
N LYS A 156 -4.42 -13.25 15.99
CA LYS A 156 -4.56 -11.87 16.53
C LYS A 156 -4.91 -10.85 15.46
N PHE A 157 -4.11 -10.79 14.41
CA PHE A 157 -4.22 -9.84 13.29
C PHE A 157 -3.60 -10.43 12.02
N GLY A 158 -3.71 -9.72 10.91
CA GLY A 158 -3.10 -10.12 9.65
C GLY A 158 -1.73 -9.52 9.42
N ILE A 159 -1.19 -9.81 8.24
CA ILE A 159 0.04 -9.20 7.73
C ILE A 159 -0.28 -8.59 6.38
N SER A 160 0.03 -7.31 6.19
CA SER A 160 -0.04 -6.63 4.90
C SER A 160 1.35 -6.47 4.29
N HIS A 161 1.41 -6.59 2.97
CA HIS A 161 2.65 -6.48 2.22
C HIS A 161 2.86 -5.05 1.70
N PHE A 162 4.09 -4.73 1.36
CA PHE A 162 4.47 -3.44 0.80
C PHE A 162 4.19 -3.34 -0.71
N ILE A 163 4.27 -2.12 -1.21
CA ILE A 163 3.99 -1.78 -2.61
C ILE A 163 5.02 -2.43 -3.55
N LEU A 164 4.59 -2.77 -4.75
CA LEU A 164 5.47 -3.19 -5.84
C LEU A 164 6.42 -2.06 -6.25
N ILE A 165 7.65 -2.43 -6.54
CA ILE A 165 8.64 -1.59 -7.21
C ILE A 165 8.99 -2.27 -8.53
N ASP A 166 8.04 -2.25 -9.43
CA ASP A 166 8.21 -2.79 -10.78
C ASP A 166 8.09 -1.69 -11.86
N GLY A 167 8.00 -2.05 -13.12
CA GLY A 167 7.92 -1.06 -14.18
C GLY A 167 9.04 -0.03 -14.12
N LEU A 168 8.71 1.24 -14.34
CA LEU A 168 9.69 2.33 -14.28
C LEU A 168 10.16 2.64 -12.85
N ASN A 169 9.42 2.28 -11.80
CA ASN A 169 9.91 2.37 -10.42
C ASN A 169 11.18 1.53 -10.23
N PHE A 170 11.20 0.32 -10.78
CA PHE A 170 12.38 -0.54 -10.72
C PHE A 170 13.55 0.02 -11.54
N VAL A 171 13.27 0.65 -12.68
CA VAL A 171 14.30 1.33 -13.47
C VAL A 171 14.91 2.51 -12.72
N PHE A 172 14.12 3.23 -11.88
CA PHE A 172 14.64 4.26 -10.97
C PHE A 172 15.65 3.70 -9.99
N GLU A 173 15.40 2.51 -9.42
CA GLU A 173 16.37 1.84 -8.53
C GLU A 173 17.65 1.42 -9.27
N LEU A 174 17.54 1.12 -10.56
CA LEU A 174 18.70 0.75 -11.36
C LEU A 174 19.61 1.93 -11.71
N VAL A 175 19.05 2.97 -12.30
CA VAL A 175 19.84 4.05 -12.94
C VAL A 175 19.47 5.46 -12.46
N GLY A 176 18.51 5.58 -11.55
CA GLY A 176 17.99 6.87 -11.08
C GLY A 176 16.95 7.49 -12.02
N ALA A 177 16.14 8.42 -11.46
CA ALA A 177 15.00 8.98 -12.17
C ALA A 177 15.38 9.73 -13.46
N THR A 178 16.38 10.62 -13.41
CA THR A 178 16.80 11.43 -14.57
C THR A 178 17.21 10.51 -15.72
N LYS A 179 18.09 9.55 -15.46
CA LYS A 179 18.58 8.65 -16.51
C LYS A 179 17.47 7.73 -17.02
N THR A 180 16.51 7.36 -16.20
CA THR A 180 15.34 6.60 -16.65
C THR A 180 14.57 7.37 -17.72
N TYR A 181 14.21 8.63 -17.47
CA TYR A 181 13.47 9.43 -18.45
C TYR A 181 14.28 9.68 -19.74
N GLU A 182 15.56 9.97 -19.65
CA GLU A 182 16.45 10.08 -20.83
C GLU A 182 16.45 8.77 -21.62
N SER A 183 16.56 7.64 -20.93
CA SER A 183 16.65 6.31 -21.55
C SER A 183 15.36 5.85 -22.24
N LEU A 184 14.20 6.45 -21.93
CA LEU A 184 12.97 6.19 -22.70
C LEU A 184 13.16 6.57 -24.20
N PHE A 185 14.05 7.53 -24.48
CA PHE A 185 14.39 7.98 -25.83
C PHE A 185 15.67 7.34 -26.37
N ASP A 186 16.74 7.37 -25.56
CA ASP A 186 18.09 7.02 -26.01
C ASP A 186 18.37 5.51 -25.97
N ALA A 187 17.70 4.76 -25.04
CA ALA A 187 17.95 3.35 -24.80
C ALA A 187 16.65 2.57 -24.47
N PRO A 188 15.57 2.69 -25.26
CA PRO A 188 14.26 2.12 -24.93
C PRO A 188 14.28 0.61 -24.74
N ASP A 189 15.16 -0.12 -25.46
CA ASP A 189 15.27 -1.57 -25.32
C ASP A 189 15.91 -1.98 -23.99
N MET A 190 16.84 -1.18 -23.47
CA MET A 190 17.42 -1.40 -22.14
C MET A 190 16.37 -1.18 -21.04
N VAL A 191 15.55 -0.13 -21.19
CA VAL A 191 14.42 0.12 -20.28
C VAL A 191 13.45 -1.07 -20.28
N ARG A 192 13.05 -1.58 -21.45
CA ARG A 192 12.15 -2.75 -21.54
C ARG A 192 12.75 -3.99 -20.88
N ARG A 193 14.05 -4.24 -21.07
CA ARG A 193 14.75 -5.36 -20.41
C ARG A 193 14.77 -5.18 -18.89
N ALA A 194 15.04 -3.97 -18.42
CA ALA A 194 15.04 -3.64 -16.99
C ALA A 194 13.63 -3.80 -16.38
N VAL A 195 12.57 -3.33 -17.05
CA VAL A 195 11.17 -3.54 -16.64
C VAL A 195 10.87 -5.04 -16.57
N GLY A 196 11.35 -5.85 -17.52
CA GLY A 196 11.20 -7.30 -17.50
C GLY A 196 11.87 -7.95 -16.29
N LEU A 197 13.09 -7.53 -15.93
CA LEU A 197 13.78 -7.98 -14.72
C LEU A 197 12.99 -7.58 -13.45
N GLY A 198 12.56 -6.33 -13.38
CA GLY A 198 11.73 -5.82 -12.27
C GLY A 198 10.45 -6.62 -12.08
N PHE A 199 9.77 -6.94 -13.18
CA PHE A 199 8.58 -7.78 -13.14
C PHE A 199 8.85 -9.16 -12.50
N GLU A 200 9.90 -9.87 -12.93
CA GLU A 200 10.22 -11.20 -12.40
C GLU A 200 10.62 -11.16 -10.92
N VAL A 201 11.39 -10.14 -10.49
CA VAL A 201 11.78 -9.95 -9.08
C VAL A 201 10.55 -9.68 -8.22
N ASN A 202 9.69 -8.74 -8.63
CA ASN A 202 8.48 -8.39 -7.89
C ASN A 202 7.50 -9.56 -7.82
N LEU A 203 7.26 -10.24 -8.93
CA LEU A 203 6.40 -11.42 -8.99
C LEU A 203 6.85 -12.52 -8.02
N MET A 204 8.15 -12.80 -7.98
CA MET A 204 8.73 -13.78 -7.09
C MET A 204 8.55 -13.40 -5.61
N VAL A 205 8.82 -12.15 -5.24
CA VAL A 205 8.65 -11.64 -3.86
C VAL A 205 7.18 -11.73 -3.44
N GLN A 206 6.25 -11.28 -4.29
CA GLN A 206 4.82 -11.29 -3.97
C GLN A 206 4.27 -12.72 -3.86
N ARG A 207 4.65 -13.64 -4.75
CA ARG A 207 4.28 -15.06 -4.64
C ARG A 207 4.78 -15.67 -3.34
N THR A 208 6.03 -15.41 -2.98
CA THR A 208 6.62 -15.87 -1.72
C THR A 208 5.82 -15.37 -0.51
N PHE A 209 5.41 -14.10 -0.52
CA PHE A 209 4.55 -13.55 0.53
C PHE A 209 3.23 -14.32 0.66
N PHE A 210 2.50 -14.51 -0.43
CA PHE A 210 1.20 -15.19 -0.42
C PHE A 210 1.30 -16.69 -0.10
N GLU A 211 2.40 -17.34 -0.43
CA GLU A 211 2.66 -18.73 -0.08
C GLU A 211 2.97 -18.92 1.40
N ARG A 212 3.64 -17.94 2.02
CA ARG A 212 4.09 -18.02 3.42
C ARG A 212 3.13 -17.40 4.42
N THR A 213 2.25 -16.51 3.99
CA THR A 213 1.27 -15.85 4.87
C THR A 213 -0.12 -16.45 4.71
N ARG A 214 -0.95 -16.27 5.77
CA ARG A 214 -2.33 -16.76 5.75
C ARG A 214 -3.28 -15.63 5.39
N ARG A 215 -4.11 -15.86 4.41
CA ARG A 215 -5.21 -14.95 4.04
C ARG A 215 -6.40 -15.14 5.00
N LEU A 216 -7.07 -14.05 5.33
CA LEU A 216 -8.30 -14.07 6.11
C LEU A 216 -9.48 -14.32 5.18
N ARG A 217 -10.16 -15.47 5.33
CA ARG A 217 -11.36 -15.83 4.53
C ARG A 217 -11.19 -15.59 3.04
N GLY A 218 -10.02 -15.91 2.50
CA GLY A 218 -9.70 -15.77 1.08
C GLY A 218 -9.34 -14.35 0.63
N GLY A 219 -9.28 -13.36 1.52
CA GLY A 219 -8.90 -11.98 1.19
C GLY A 219 -7.49 -11.61 1.66
N THR A 220 -6.97 -10.56 1.06
CA THR A 220 -5.66 -9.98 1.32
C THR A 220 -5.77 -8.82 2.30
N PHE A 221 -4.86 -8.72 3.25
CA PHE A 221 -4.66 -7.50 4.04
C PHE A 221 -3.84 -6.50 3.23
N SER A 222 -4.33 -5.28 3.13
CA SER A 222 -3.67 -4.21 2.39
C SER A 222 -3.46 -3.00 3.29
N ASN A 223 -2.30 -2.37 3.20
CA ASN A 223 -2.02 -1.10 3.86
C ASN A 223 -2.77 0.08 3.20
N MET A 224 -3.29 -0.08 1.99
CA MET A 224 -4.02 0.96 1.25
C MET A 224 -5.53 0.90 1.47
N VAL A 225 -6.11 -0.32 1.44
CA VAL A 225 -7.56 -0.54 1.36
C VAL A 225 -8.10 -1.46 2.44
N GLN A 226 -7.35 -1.69 3.49
CA GLN A 226 -7.61 -2.57 4.63
C GLN A 226 -7.64 -4.06 4.23
N TRP A 227 -8.79 -4.66 4.08
CA TRP A 227 -8.96 -6.03 3.63
C TRP A 227 -9.75 -6.04 2.33
N ILE A 228 -9.33 -6.85 1.39
CA ILE A 228 -9.95 -6.96 0.08
C ILE A 228 -10.04 -8.44 -0.36
N PRO A 229 -11.17 -8.90 -0.95
CA PRO A 229 -11.30 -10.28 -1.43
C PRO A 229 -10.29 -10.63 -2.51
N GLY A 230 -9.73 -11.84 -2.44
CA GLY A 230 -8.77 -12.36 -3.42
C GLY A 230 -7.31 -12.17 -3.01
N THR A 231 -6.42 -12.60 -3.88
CA THR A 231 -4.96 -12.40 -3.80
C THR A 231 -4.63 -11.12 -4.53
N ILE A 232 -4.49 -10.01 -3.79
CA ILE A 232 -4.44 -8.66 -4.36
C ILE A 232 -3.09 -8.03 -4.04
N VAL A 233 -2.41 -7.50 -5.07
CA VAL A 233 -1.14 -6.77 -4.92
C VAL A 233 -1.38 -5.27 -4.85
N SER A 234 -0.40 -4.53 -4.32
CA SER A 234 -0.42 -3.07 -4.20
C SER A 234 0.58 -2.45 -5.17
N GLU A 235 0.15 -1.51 -5.98
CA GLU A 235 0.89 -0.95 -7.12
C GLU A 235 1.08 0.57 -7.02
N SER A 236 2.07 1.09 -7.73
CA SER A 236 2.39 2.51 -7.84
C SER A 236 2.57 2.94 -9.30
N VAL A 237 2.13 4.15 -9.63
CA VAL A 237 2.36 4.81 -10.92
C VAL A 237 3.18 6.10 -10.78
N ASP A 238 3.95 6.25 -9.73
CA ASP A 238 4.68 7.48 -9.40
C ASP A 238 5.58 8.01 -10.52
N PRO A 239 6.32 7.19 -11.28
CA PRO A 239 7.09 7.67 -12.41
C PRO A 239 6.26 8.41 -13.47
N PHE A 240 4.97 8.11 -13.56
CA PHE A 240 4.09 8.71 -14.57
C PHE A 240 3.44 10.02 -14.10
N HIS A 241 3.58 10.40 -12.82
CA HIS A 241 3.01 11.64 -12.30
C HIS A 241 3.58 12.91 -12.98
N MET A 242 4.82 12.83 -13.48
CA MET A 242 5.47 13.92 -14.19
C MET A 242 5.46 13.75 -15.71
N THR A 243 4.67 12.81 -16.25
CA THR A 243 4.58 12.55 -17.69
C THR A 243 3.14 12.69 -18.18
N SER A 244 2.94 12.62 -19.50
CA SER A 244 1.59 12.59 -20.05
C SER A 244 0.94 11.21 -19.91
N VAL A 245 -0.38 11.14 -20.09
CA VAL A 245 -1.14 9.87 -20.16
C VAL A 245 -0.57 8.94 -21.24
N ASP A 246 -0.12 9.47 -22.39
CA ASP A 246 0.44 8.68 -23.47
C ASP A 246 1.70 7.88 -23.04
N TYR A 247 2.53 8.47 -22.17
CA TYR A 247 3.69 7.74 -21.61
C TYR A 247 3.26 6.62 -20.70
N PHE A 248 2.24 6.84 -19.88
CA PHE A 248 1.65 5.78 -19.06
C PHE A 248 1.10 4.64 -19.92
N GLU A 249 0.39 4.95 -21.02
CA GLU A 249 -0.14 3.95 -21.93
C GLU A 249 0.94 3.08 -22.58
N VAL A 250 2.08 3.71 -22.95
CA VAL A 250 3.20 3.01 -23.63
C VAL A 250 4.10 2.24 -22.67
N TRP A 251 4.35 2.77 -21.46
CA TRP A 251 5.42 2.27 -20.59
C TRP A 251 4.92 1.68 -19.27
N GLY A 252 3.67 1.95 -18.85
CA GLY A 252 3.11 1.54 -17.57
C GLY A 252 2.04 0.47 -17.66
N ARG A 253 1.02 0.71 -18.48
CA ARG A 253 -0.21 -0.11 -18.52
C ARG A 253 0.03 -1.60 -18.66
N GLU A 254 0.79 -2.02 -19.67
CA GLU A 254 0.99 -3.44 -19.97
C GLU A 254 1.63 -4.18 -18.79
N ASN A 255 2.65 -3.58 -18.15
CA ASN A 255 3.33 -4.17 -17.00
C ASN A 255 2.37 -4.36 -15.82
N ILE A 256 1.58 -3.34 -15.50
CA ILE A 256 0.60 -3.38 -14.40
C ILE A 256 -0.49 -4.43 -14.68
N GLU A 257 -1.05 -4.45 -15.88
CA GLU A 257 -2.07 -5.44 -16.24
C GLU A 257 -1.53 -6.88 -16.23
N ARG A 258 -0.27 -7.08 -16.62
CA ARG A 258 0.41 -8.38 -16.53
C ARG A 258 0.61 -8.79 -15.07
N MET A 259 1.02 -7.85 -14.21
CA MET A 259 1.18 -8.10 -12.78
C MET A 259 -0.16 -8.43 -12.11
N PHE A 260 -1.19 -7.63 -12.33
CA PHE A 260 -2.54 -7.89 -11.81
C PHE A 260 -3.12 -9.22 -12.32
N GLY A 261 -2.83 -9.58 -13.59
CA GLY A 261 -3.23 -10.85 -14.19
C GLY A 261 -2.48 -12.07 -13.62
N SER A 262 -1.36 -11.86 -12.92
CA SER A 262 -0.63 -12.92 -12.22
C SER A 262 -1.23 -13.26 -10.85
N PHE A 263 -2.22 -12.47 -10.40
CA PHE A 263 -2.98 -12.57 -9.15
C PHE A 263 -4.48 -12.37 -9.43
N ASP A 264 -5.30 -12.18 -8.39
CA ASP A 264 -6.73 -11.88 -8.55
C ASP A 264 -7.01 -10.39 -8.84
N GLY A 265 -5.96 -9.60 -9.05
CA GLY A 265 -5.98 -8.18 -9.33
C GLY A 265 -5.05 -7.37 -8.44
N GLY A 266 -5.21 -6.05 -8.48
CA GLY A 266 -4.42 -5.14 -7.65
C GLY A 266 -5.18 -3.90 -7.22
N VAL A 267 -4.60 -3.19 -6.26
CA VAL A 267 -4.96 -1.84 -5.85
C VAL A 267 -3.81 -0.90 -6.19
N LEU A 268 -4.12 0.37 -6.41
CA LEU A 268 -3.14 1.34 -6.83
C LEU A 268 -3.22 2.58 -5.97
N HIS A 269 -2.08 3.24 -5.68
CA HIS A 269 -2.13 4.58 -5.16
C HIS A 269 -1.87 5.62 -6.25
N LEU A 270 -2.51 6.78 -6.12
CA LEU A 270 -2.40 7.88 -7.05
C LEU A 270 -2.25 9.19 -6.28
N HIS A 271 -1.12 9.81 -6.40
CA HIS A 271 -0.79 11.06 -5.72
C HIS A 271 -1.53 12.28 -6.29
N GLY A 272 -1.52 13.39 -5.54
CA GLY A 272 -2.12 14.65 -5.96
C GLY A 272 -1.61 15.18 -7.29
N ASN A 273 -0.30 15.05 -7.55
CA ASN A 273 0.34 15.43 -8.81
C ASN A 273 0.06 14.46 -9.98
N GLY A 274 -0.40 13.23 -9.68
CA GLY A 274 -0.70 12.20 -10.68
C GLY A 274 -2.18 12.10 -11.10
N ARG A 275 -3.08 12.96 -10.57
CA ARG A 275 -4.53 12.85 -10.79
C ARG A 275 -4.99 13.01 -12.24
N HIS A 276 -4.13 13.52 -13.12
CA HIS A 276 -4.38 13.54 -14.57
C HIS A 276 -4.45 12.14 -15.18
N LEU A 277 -3.88 11.12 -14.53
CA LEU A 277 -3.90 9.72 -14.95
C LEU A 277 -5.17 8.98 -14.53
N LEU A 278 -6.06 9.57 -13.70
CA LEU A 278 -7.14 8.87 -13.03
C LEU A 278 -8.03 8.06 -13.98
N GLU A 279 -8.47 8.67 -15.07
CA GLU A 279 -9.34 7.99 -16.04
C GLU A 279 -8.63 6.81 -16.72
N ALA A 280 -7.38 7.00 -17.12
CA ALA A 280 -6.56 5.95 -17.72
C ALA A 280 -6.33 4.79 -16.74
N VAL A 281 -6.00 5.11 -15.49
CA VAL A 281 -5.80 4.13 -14.40
C VAL A 281 -7.08 3.34 -14.13
N CYS A 282 -8.25 3.99 -14.10
CA CYS A 282 -9.53 3.32 -13.86
C CYS A 282 -9.90 2.28 -14.93
N THR A 283 -9.26 2.30 -16.11
CA THR A 283 -9.46 1.31 -17.18
C THR A 283 -8.48 0.14 -17.15
N ILE A 284 -7.54 0.09 -16.19
CA ILE A 284 -6.60 -1.03 -16.02
C ILE A 284 -7.37 -2.31 -15.71
N ARG A 285 -7.09 -3.38 -16.46
CA ARG A 285 -7.67 -4.70 -16.20
C ARG A 285 -7.18 -5.26 -14.85
N GLY A 286 -8.13 -5.67 -14.02
CA GLY A 286 -7.83 -6.22 -12.69
C GLY A 286 -7.73 -5.19 -11.57
N LEU A 287 -7.89 -3.90 -11.86
CA LEU A 287 -7.95 -2.86 -10.83
C LEU A 287 -9.18 -3.04 -9.93
N LYS A 288 -8.97 -3.01 -8.61
CA LYS A 288 -10.02 -3.19 -7.60
C LYS A 288 -10.37 -1.90 -6.86
N ALA A 289 -9.39 -1.07 -6.56
CA ALA A 289 -9.57 0.19 -5.85
C ALA A 289 -8.37 1.11 -6.05
N ILE A 290 -8.54 2.40 -5.76
CA ILE A 290 -7.46 3.39 -5.78
C ILE A 290 -7.41 4.12 -4.44
N TRP A 291 -6.21 4.18 -3.85
CA TRP A 291 -5.93 5.09 -2.75
C TRP A 291 -5.45 6.42 -3.29
N MET A 292 -6.19 7.50 -2.95
CA MET A 292 -5.92 8.85 -3.41
C MET A 292 -5.00 9.55 -2.40
N GLY A 293 -3.72 9.60 -2.71
CA GLY A 293 -2.73 10.33 -1.90
C GLY A 293 -2.87 11.85 -2.02
N ASP A 294 -2.52 12.53 -0.94
CA ASP A 294 -2.50 14.00 -0.89
C ASP A 294 -1.05 14.49 -0.85
N ASP A 295 -0.74 15.48 -1.71
CA ASP A 295 0.57 16.11 -1.80
C ASP A 295 0.48 17.61 -1.53
N ARG A 296 1.57 18.13 -0.97
CA ARG A 296 1.70 19.57 -0.74
C ARG A 296 1.62 20.33 -2.06
N GLY A 297 0.76 21.32 -2.11
CA GLY A 297 0.58 22.19 -3.30
C GLY A 297 -0.50 21.73 -4.27
N PHE A 298 -1.17 20.62 -3.98
CA PHE A 298 -2.33 20.12 -4.72
C PHE A 298 -3.59 20.15 -3.83
N PRO A 299 -4.80 20.27 -4.42
CA PRO A 299 -6.04 20.16 -3.66
C PRO A 299 -6.12 18.81 -2.92
N LEU A 300 -6.65 18.80 -1.70
CA LEU A 300 -6.89 17.54 -0.99
C LEU A 300 -7.92 16.67 -1.75
N ALA A 301 -7.72 15.38 -1.78
CA ALA A 301 -8.65 14.45 -2.45
C ALA A 301 -10.07 14.57 -1.90
N PHE A 302 -10.20 14.76 -0.59
CA PHE A 302 -11.49 14.95 0.07
C PHE A 302 -12.20 16.22 -0.42
N ASP A 303 -11.49 17.32 -0.66
CA ASP A 303 -12.09 18.59 -1.10
C ASP A 303 -12.66 18.55 -2.51
N ILE A 304 -12.04 17.76 -3.38
CA ILE A 304 -12.44 17.59 -4.79
C ILE A 304 -13.08 16.20 -5.07
N LEU A 305 -13.59 15.54 -4.01
CA LEU A 305 -14.04 14.16 -4.09
C LEU A 305 -15.15 13.93 -5.12
N ASP A 306 -16.07 14.88 -5.28
CA ASP A 306 -17.15 14.78 -6.26
C ASP A 306 -16.60 14.70 -7.70
N ASP A 307 -15.58 15.49 -8.02
CA ASP A 307 -14.87 15.39 -9.30
C ASP A 307 -14.16 14.06 -9.47
N LEU A 308 -13.42 13.63 -8.44
CA LEU A 308 -12.71 12.36 -8.46
C LEU A 308 -13.67 11.18 -8.65
N ARG A 309 -14.81 11.15 -7.94
CA ARG A 309 -15.83 10.12 -8.09
C ARG A 309 -16.43 10.08 -9.48
N ARG A 310 -16.77 11.24 -10.04
CA ARG A 310 -17.28 11.34 -11.40
C ARG A 310 -16.29 10.78 -12.43
N ARG A 311 -15.01 11.06 -12.27
CA ARG A 311 -13.92 10.61 -13.14
C ARG A 311 -13.57 9.12 -12.94
N ALA A 312 -13.60 8.65 -11.70
CA ALA A 312 -13.31 7.25 -11.35
C ALA A 312 -14.46 6.28 -11.68
N GLY A 313 -15.66 6.80 -11.95
CA GLY A 313 -16.83 5.96 -12.21
C GLY A 313 -17.21 5.12 -11.00
N ASP A 314 -17.30 3.81 -11.16
CA ASP A 314 -17.64 2.86 -10.11
C ASP A 314 -16.42 2.30 -9.34
N THR A 315 -15.19 2.71 -9.70
CA THR A 315 -13.97 2.29 -9.00
C THR A 315 -13.97 2.81 -7.56
N PRO A 316 -13.88 1.94 -6.54
CA PRO A 316 -13.80 2.35 -5.15
C PRO A 316 -12.57 3.23 -4.90
N LEU A 317 -12.79 4.36 -4.20
CA LEU A 317 -11.73 5.27 -3.79
C LEU A 317 -11.50 5.18 -2.28
N VAL A 318 -10.24 5.31 -1.87
CA VAL A 318 -9.84 5.54 -0.48
C VAL A 318 -9.28 6.95 -0.40
N VAL A 319 -9.79 7.76 0.51
CA VAL A 319 -9.37 9.17 0.69
C VAL A 319 -9.08 9.48 2.14
N GLN A 320 -8.08 10.31 2.39
CA GLN A 320 -7.77 10.80 3.73
C GLN A 320 -8.53 12.10 4.01
N THR A 321 -8.92 12.31 5.26
CA THR A 321 -9.57 13.55 5.71
C THR A 321 -9.40 13.76 7.22
N GLU A 322 -9.47 15.02 7.65
CA GLU A 322 -9.55 15.40 9.07
C GLU A 322 -10.92 15.11 9.64
N TYR A 323 -10.98 14.68 10.92
CA TYR A 323 -12.20 14.32 11.61
C TYR A 323 -13.30 15.39 11.53
N ARG A 324 -12.94 16.66 11.72
CA ARG A 324 -13.91 17.76 11.71
C ARG A 324 -14.59 17.88 10.33
N ALA A 325 -13.81 17.88 9.26
CA ALA A 325 -14.35 17.98 7.91
C ALA A 325 -15.19 16.75 7.55
N PHE A 326 -14.77 15.55 8.00
CA PHE A 326 -15.54 14.33 7.84
C PHE A 326 -16.88 14.38 8.58
N ALA A 327 -16.87 14.75 9.87
CA ALA A 327 -18.05 14.82 10.69
C ALA A 327 -19.08 15.85 10.17
N ASP A 328 -18.62 17.02 9.73
CA ASP A 328 -19.48 18.06 9.16
C ASP A 328 -20.19 17.56 7.88
N ARG A 329 -19.49 16.86 6.98
CA ARG A 329 -20.12 16.26 5.80
C ARG A 329 -21.00 15.04 6.11
N LEU A 330 -20.65 14.27 7.14
CA LEU A 330 -21.48 13.15 7.61
C LEU A 330 -22.84 13.67 8.15
N ASP A 331 -22.80 14.70 8.99
CA ASP A 331 -23.98 15.30 9.62
C ASP A 331 -24.87 16.06 8.59
N SER A 332 -24.28 16.71 7.62
CA SER A 332 -24.98 17.37 6.51
C SER A 332 -25.42 16.43 5.38
N ARG A 333 -25.12 15.13 5.47
CA ARG A 333 -25.35 14.12 4.44
C ARG A 333 -24.70 14.44 3.09
N ALA A 334 -23.49 14.99 3.13
CA ALA A 334 -22.70 15.38 1.95
C ALA A 334 -21.50 14.46 1.68
N LEU A 335 -21.42 13.28 2.33
CA LEU A 335 -20.39 12.29 2.01
C LEU A 335 -20.78 11.47 0.78
N ALA A 336 -19.81 11.28 -0.12
CA ALA A 336 -19.98 10.43 -1.29
C ALA A 336 -20.00 8.94 -0.89
N GLY A 337 -20.91 8.15 -1.46
CA GLY A 337 -20.98 6.71 -1.27
C GLY A 337 -19.96 5.94 -2.12
N GLY A 338 -19.72 4.68 -1.76
CA GLY A 338 -18.71 3.84 -2.42
C GLY A 338 -17.27 4.32 -2.18
N VAL A 339 -17.04 5.05 -1.09
CA VAL A 339 -15.75 5.62 -0.70
C VAL A 339 -15.37 5.12 0.69
N PHE A 340 -14.09 4.81 0.86
CA PHE A 340 -13.49 4.50 2.15
C PHE A 340 -12.74 5.74 2.65
N TYR A 341 -13.11 6.24 3.83
CA TYR A 341 -12.53 7.43 4.43
C TYR A 341 -11.51 7.05 5.50
N HIS A 342 -10.27 7.48 5.34
CA HIS A 342 -9.24 7.41 6.37
C HIS A 342 -9.28 8.71 7.18
N VAL A 343 -9.85 8.66 8.37
CA VAL A 343 -10.12 9.83 9.20
C VAL A 343 -9.03 10.00 10.25
N THR A 344 -8.33 11.13 10.21
CA THR A 344 -7.30 11.52 11.18
C THR A 344 -7.82 12.58 12.14
N GLY A 345 -7.16 12.76 13.29
CA GLY A 345 -7.48 13.86 14.21
C GLY A 345 -8.77 13.70 15.00
N ALA A 346 -9.33 12.50 15.11
CA ALA A 346 -10.42 12.25 16.03
C ALA A 346 -9.93 12.44 17.49
N PRO A 347 -10.72 13.12 18.36
CA PRO A 347 -10.25 13.51 19.69
C PRO A 347 -10.03 12.31 20.62
N ASP A 348 -10.87 11.29 20.51
CA ASP A 348 -10.83 10.07 21.33
C ASP A 348 -11.59 8.92 20.67
N ILE A 349 -11.45 7.73 21.25
CA ILE A 349 -12.07 6.49 20.76
C ILE A 349 -13.60 6.53 20.89
N ASP A 350 -14.14 7.08 21.97
CA ASP A 350 -15.58 7.18 22.17
C ASP A 350 -16.24 8.05 21.10
N THR A 351 -15.57 9.13 20.73
CA THR A 351 -15.99 10.00 19.62
C THR A 351 -15.96 9.28 18.28
N ALA A 352 -14.90 8.52 18.01
CA ALA A 352 -14.81 7.71 16.80
C ALA A 352 -15.91 6.66 16.74
N ASN A 353 -16.16 5.94 17.83
CA ASN A 353 -17.20 4.90 17.89
C ASN A 353 -18.61 5.48 17.69
N ARG A 354 -18.95 6.61 18.35
CA ARG A 354 -20.23 7.33 18.10
C ARG A 354 -20.34 7.80 16.64
N CYS A 355 -19.24 8.21 16.03
CA CYS A 355 -19.21 8.60 14.62
C CYS A 355 -19.49 7.38 13.73
N MET A 356 -18.93 6.21 14.06
CA MET A 356 -19.16 4.97 13.31
C MET A 356 -20.63 4.49 13.38
N GLU A 357 -21.35 4.73 14.46
CA GLU A 357 -22.80 4.47 14.50
C GLU A 357 -23.54 5.25 13.40
N LYS A 358 -23.19 6.54 13.21
CA LYS A 358 -23.74 7.36 12.13
C LYS A 358 -23.29 6.87 10.75
N VAL A 359 -22.02 6.48 10.58
CA VAL A 359 -21.45 5.93 9.34
C VAL A 359 -22.21 4.67 8.90
N ARG A 360 -22.48 3.74 9.84
CA ARG A 360 -23.26 2.52 9.55
C ARG A 360 -24.70 2.81 9.13
N ALA A 361 -25.31 3.83 9.71
CA ALA A 361 -26.68 4.25 9.41
C ALA A 361 -26.78 5.14 8.15
N TYR A 362 -25.64 5.64 7.65
CA TYR A 362 -25.59 6.56 6.51
C TYR A 362 -26.03 5.88 5.22
N ARG A 363 -26.87 6.58 4.45
CA ARG A 363 -27.20 6.25 3.06
C ARG A 363 -27.14 7.52 2.22
N VAL A 364 -26.55 7.43 1.04
CA VAL A 364 -26.50 8.52 0.05
C VAL A 364 -27.85 8.66 -0.62
#